data_506b1cf0dfbad662c8cfa7b0c03e54d0
#
_entry.id   506b1cf0dfbad662c8cfa7b0c03e54d0
#
_cell.length_a   1.000
_cell.length_b   1.000
_cell.length_c   1.000
_cell.angle_alpha   90.00
_cell.angle_beta   90.00
_cell.angle_gamma   90.00
#
_symmetry.space_group_name_H-M   'P 1'
#
loop_
_entity.id
_entity.type
_entity.pdbx_description
1 polymer ?
#
loop_
_entity_poly.entity_id
_entity_poly.type
_entity_poly.pdbx_seq_one_letter_code
_entity_poly.pdbx_strand_id
1 'polypeptide(L)'
;MKYFDKIAKVYDSWYTTKTGSYVDKTEKELVLSLLKIKKGFSLDLGCGTGNYTLELHKKGFEVIGLDSSKEMLRVARKKVPEIFFINGDAYFLPFKDQVFNLVVSITMFEFIKEPTKVMKEIYRVLKPGGEVLIGTMNGRSLWFLFKRIKSLFVETAYRYARFYTPKELKNLCQKAGFKNIETRGIIFFPSFFPFTQLAFKLDRKLNRIFKNFGAFVVVRAEK
;
A
#
# COMPACT_ATOMS: atom_id res chain seq x y z
N MET A 1 4.01 9.77 -13.19
CA MET A 1 3.98 10.63 -12.00
C MET A 1 3.23 11.94 -12.16
N LYS A 2 3.22 12.58 -13.31
CA LYS A 2 2.38 13.78 -13.57
C LYS A 2 0.88 13.64 -13.18
N TYR A 3 0.34 12.41 -13.18
CA TYR A 3 -1.05 12.16 -12.78
C TYR A 3 -1.29 12.46 -11.29
N PHE A 4 -0.43 11.94 -10.40
CA PHE A 4 -0.58 12.13 -8.95
C PHE A 4 -0.36 13.57 -8.52
N ASP A 5 0.54 14.31 -9.19
CA ASP A 5 0.72 15.75 -8.95
C ASP A 5 -0.57 16.52 -9.24
N LYS A 6 -1.28 16.17 -10.34
CA LYS A 6 -2.54 16.84 -10.73
C LYS A 6 -3.66 16.64 -9.70
N ILE A 7 -3.74 15.46 -9.10
CA ILE A 7 -4.85 15.11 -8.20
C ILE A 7 -4.55 15.28 -6.71
N ALA A 8 -3.31 15.65 -6.34
CA ALA A 8 -2.87 15.68 -4.95
C ALA A 8 -3.83 16.43 -4.00
N LYS A 9 -4.34 17.59 -4.42
CA LYS A 9 -5.25 18.42 -3.62
C LYS A 9 -6.61 17.78 -3.36
N VAL A 10 -7.07 16.92 -4.26
CA VAL A 10 -8.38 16.25 -4.19
C VAL A 10 -8.27 14.76 -3.87
N TYR A 11 -7.05 14.24 -3.74
CA TYR A 11 -6.81 12.81 -3.53
C TYR A 11 -7.54 12.28 -2.30
N ASP A 12 -7.48 13.01 -1.20
CA ASP A 12 -8.09 12.60 0.06
C ASP A 12 -9.62 12.69 0.07
N SER A 13 -10.24 13.41 -0.87
CA SER A 13 -11.70 13.53 -0.93
C SER A 13 -12.40 12.19 -1.18
N TRP A 14 -11.71 11.25 -1.82
CA TRP A 14 -12.26 9.90 -1.99
C TRP A 14 -12.47 9.19 -0.64
N TYR A 15 -11.56 9.38 0.30
CA TYR A 15 -11.64 8.76 1.64
C TYR A 15 -12.77 9.31 2.51
N THR A 16 -13.34 10.48 2.15
CA THR A 16 -14.50 11.06 2.83
C THR A 16 -15.84 10.48 2.34
N THR A 17 -15.84 9.77 1.20
CA THR A 17 -17.04 9.07 0.71
C THR A 17 -17.34 7.83 1.57
N LYS A 18 -18.60 7.42 1.65
CA LYS A 18 -18.99 6.20 2.41
C LYS A 18 -18.18 4.97 2.01
N THR A 19 -18.01 4.76 0.69
CA THR A 19 -17.23 3.64 0.16
C THR A 19 -15.74 3.80 0.43
N GLY A 20 -15.19 4.99 0.17
CA GLY A 20 -13.77 5.26 0.37
C GLY A 20 -13.35 5.12 1.82
N SER A 21 -14.15 5.64 2.75
CA SER A 21 -13.91 5.52 4.19
C SER A 21 -13.94 4.04 4.65
N TYR A 22 -14.89 3.26 4.15
CA TYR A 22 -14.93 1.82 4.46
C TYR A 22 -13.70 1.08 3.94
N VAL A 23 -13.34 1.31 2.67
CA VAL A 23 -12.18 0.68 2.04
C VAL A 23 -10.91 1.04 2.79
N ASP A 24 -10.67 2.34 3.04
CA ASP A 24 -9.51 2.84 3.77
C ASP A 24 -9.38 2.20 5.17
N LYS A 25 -10.48 2.22 5.94
CA LYS A 25 -10.51 1.59 7.26
C LYS A 25 -10.17 0.10 7.19
N THR A 26 -10.78 -0.61 6.25
CA THR A 26 -10.64 -2.06 6.12
C THR A 26 -9.21 -2.44 5.66
N GLU A 27 -8.64 -1.69 4.73
CA GLU A 27 -7.25 -1.86 4.27
C GLU A 27 -6.27 -1.57 5.41
N LYS A 28 -6.43 -0.47 6.15
CA LYS A 28 -5.60 -0.11 7.30
C LYS A 28 -5.67 -1.17 8.40
N GLU A 29 -6.88 -1.65 8.75
CA GLU A 29 -7.05 -2.73 9.72
C GLU A 29 -6.28 -3.99 9.29
N LEU A 30 -6.33 -4.37 8.02
CA LEU A 30 -5.58 -5.51 7.52
C LEU A 30 -4.07 -5.29 7.61
N VAL A 31 -3.57 -4.18 7.05
CA VAL A 31 -2.13 -3.85 7.05
C VAL A 31 -1.59 -3.85 8.47
N LEU A 32 -2.25 -3.13 9.39
CA LEU A 32 -1.81 -3.02 10.78
C LEU A 32 -1.91 -4.35 11.54
N SER A 33 -2.86 -5.23 11.20
CA SER A 33 -2.99 -6.55 11.82
C SER A 33 -1.87 -7.53 11.44
N LEU A 34 -1.20 -7.30 10.31
CA LEU A 34 -0.08 -8.11 9.84
C LEU A 34 1.27 -7.70 10.42
N LEU A 35 1.36 -6.53 11.03
CA LEU A 35 2.58 -6.05 11.70
C LEU A 35 2.92 -6.95 12.89
N LYS A 36 4.10 -7.54 12.90
CA LYS A 36 4.64 -8.25 14.07
C LYS A 36 5.56 -7.35 14.88
N ILE A 37 6.29 -6.46 14.21
CA ILE A 37 7.05 -5.38 14.85
C ILE A 37 6.06 -4.33 15.36
N LYS A 38 6.23 -3.91 16.62
CA LYS A 38 5.28 -3.00 17.29
C LYS A 38 5.78 -1.56 17.40
N LYS A 39 7.08 -1.33 17.25
CA LYS A 39 7.73 -0.02 17.34
C LYS A 39 9.09 -0.04 16.64
N GLY A 40 9.64 1.11 16.38
CA GLY A 40 10.96 1.30 15.78
C GLY A 40 10.92 2.28 14.63
N PHE A 41 12.02 2.39 13.90
CA PHE A 41 12.14 3.30 12.77
C PHE A 41 11.52 2.69 11.50
N SER A 42 10.61 3.40 10.88
CA SER A 42 9.86 2.90 9.73
C SER A 42 9.90 3.85 8.54
N LEU A 43 9.83 3.28 7.34
CA LEU A 43 9.69 3.98 6.08
C LEU A 43 8.31 3.70 5.49
N ASP A 44 7.55 4.76 5.21
CA ASP A 44 6.36 4.70 4.36
C ASP A 44 6.79 5.07 2.93
N LEU A 45 6.94 4.06 2.08
CA LEU A 45 7.48 4.18 0.73
C LEU A 45 6.36 4.35 -0.30
N GLY A 46 6.34 5.48 -0.98
CA GLY A 46 5.22 5.94 -1.79
C GLY A 46 4.09 6.47 -0.91
N CYS A 47 4.45 7.27 0.10
CA CYS A 47 3.55 7.71 1.17
C CYS A 47 2.39 8.61 0.71
N GLY A 48 2.44 9.15 -0.52
CA GLY A 48 1.42 10.02 -1.08
C GLY A 48 1.11 11.20 -0.15
N THR A 49 -0.15 11.34 0.24
CA THR A 49 -0.64 12.39 1.16
C THR A 49 -0.44 12.04 2.65
N GLY A 50 0.31 10.98 2.98
CA GLY A 50 0.68 10.63 4.34
C GLY A 50 -0.38 9.87 5.14
N ASN A 51 -1.34 9.22 4.49
CA ASN A 51 -2.43 8.50 5.18
C ASN A 51 -1.92 7.31 6.01
N TYR A 52 -1.02 6.48 5.46
CA TYR A 52 -0.40 5.39 6.21
C TYR A 52 0.72 5.88 7.14
N THR A 53 1.45 6.92 6.73
CA THR A 53 2.45 7.58 7.58
C THR A 53 1.85 7.99 8.92
N LEU A 54 0.68 8.65 8.90
CA LEU A 54 -0.06 9.04 10.11
C LEU A 54 -0.47 7.83 10.96
N GLU A 55 -0.95 6.76 10.35
CA GLU A 55 -1.39 5.57 11.10
C GLU A 55 -0.21 4.84 11.76
N LEU A 56 0.94 4.76 11.08
CA LEU A 56 2.17 4.19 11.67
C LEU A 56 2.67 5.06 12.83
N HIS A 57 2.65 6.38 12.68
CA HIS A 57 3.02 7.32 13.74
C HIS A 57 2.11 7.15 14.98
N LYS A 58 0.79 7.10 14.80
CA LYS A 58 -0.16 6.82 15.89
C LYS A 58 0.07 5.48 16.58
N LYS A 59 0.67 4.52 15.89
CA LYS A 59 1.07 3.22 16.45
C LYS A 59 2.38 3.26 17.21
N GLY A 60 3.06 4.42 17.27
CA GLY A 60 4.32 4.61 18.02
C GLY A 60 5.57 4.30 17.22
N PHE A 61 5.49 4.24 15.89
CA PHE A 61 6.68 4.19 15.05
C PHE A 61 7.28 5.58 14.84
N GLU A 62 8.60 5.66 14.78
CA GLU A 62 9.31 6.79 14.20
C GLU A 62 9.27 6.65 12.68
N VAL A 63 8.51 7.52 11.99
CA VAL A 63 8.21 7.34 10.57
C VAL A 63 8.88 8.39 9.71
N ILE A 64 9.44 7.95 8.58
CA ILE A 64 9.77 8.81 7.44
C ILE A 64 8.83 8.45 6.29
N GLY A 65 8.20 9.45 5.66
CA GLY A 65 7.48 9.29 4.41
C GLY A 65 8.37 9.64 3.22
N LEU A 66 8.40 8.78 2.20
CA LEU A 66 9.09 9.06 0.93
C LEU A 66 8.11 8.93 -0.23
N ASP A 67 8.06 9.95 -1.09
CA ASP A 67 7.30 9.94 -2.33
C ASP A 67 8.02 10.74 -3.43
N SER A 68 7.78 10.38 -4.65
CA SER A 68 8.34 11.07 -5.81
C SER A 68 7.52 12.30 -6.25
N SER A 69 6.27 12.42 -5.82
CA SER A 69 5.37 13.54 -6.09
C SER A 69 5.55 14.64 -5.05
N LYS A 70 6.09 15.79 -5.48
CA LYS A 70 6.22 16.97 -4.61
C LYS A 70 4.88 17.51 -4.14
N GLU A 71 3.85 17.41 -4.98
CA GLU A 71 2.51 17.91 -4.63
C GLU A 71 1.82 17.02 -3.59
N MET A 72 1.98 15.68 -3.68
CA MET A 72 1.53 14.77 -2.63
C MET A 72 2.20 15.08 -1.30
N LEU A 73 3.52 15.27 -1.29
CA LEU A 73 4.28 15.60 -0.09
C LEU A 73 3.90 16.97 0.48
N ARG A 74 3.49 17.93 -0.35
CA ARG A 74 2.98 19.23 0.13
C ARG A 74 1.71 19.04 0.95
N VAL A 75 0.81 18.15 0.52
CA VAL A 75 -0.40 17.80 1.27
C VAL A 75 -0.05 17.05 2.54
N ALA A 76 0.86 16.05 2.47
CA ALA A 76 1.30 15.27 3.60
C ALA A 76 1.89 16.14 4.72
N ARG A 77 2.80 17.06 4.40
CA ARG A 77 3.42 17.99 5.36
C ARG A 77 2.41 18.90 6.07
N LYS A 78 1.33 19.28 5.38
CA LYS A 78 0.25 20.06 6.01
C LYS A 78 -0.61 19.21 6.94
N LYS A 79 -0.80 17.95 6.62
CA LYS A 79 -1.62 17.01 7.38
C LYS A 79 -0.91 16.51 8.64
N VAL A 80 0.41 16.25 8.55
CA VAL A 80 1.22 15.65 9.61
C VAL A 80 2.56 16.40 9.70
N PRO A 81 2.55 17.65 10.21
CA PRO A 81 3.74 18.53 10.18
C PRO A 81 4.91 18.03 11.03
N GLU A 82 4.65 17.17 12.01
CA GLU A 82 5.64 16.57 12.90
C GLU A 82 6.47 15.45 12.26
N ILE A 83 6.10 14.99 11.06
CA ILE A 83 6.80 13.89 10.37
C ILE A 83 7.68 14.40 9.25
N PHE A 84 8.84 13.76 9.07
CA PHE A 84 9.74 14.04 7.97
C PHE A 84 9.28 13.39 6.67
N PHE A 85 9.12 14.21 5.62
CA PHE A 85 8.77 13.77 4.29
C PHE A 85 9.89 14.11 3.31
N ILE A 86 10.34 13.09 2.56
CA ILE A 86 11.46 13.18 1.61
C ILE A 86 10.92 12.99 0.19
N ASN A 87 11.30 13.91 -0.71
CA ASN A 87 11.05 13.71 -2.14
C ASN A 87 12.18 12.84 -2.68
N GLY A 88 11.85 11.63 -3.13
CA GLY A 88 12.82 10.64 -3.57
C GLY A 88 12.27 9.63 -4.55
N ASP A 89 13.19 8.83 -5.10
CA ASP A 89 12.88 7.75 -6.02
C ASP A 89 13.01 6.39 -5.29
N ALA A 90 12.01 5.54 -5.42
CA ALA A 90 12.01 4.21 -4.83
C ALA A 90 13.12 3.28 -5.41
N TYR A 91 13.65 3.61 -6.56
CA TYR A 91 14.78 2.89 -7.17
C TYR A 91 16.15 3.21 -6.56
N PHE A 92 16.25 4.32 -5.82
CA PHE A 92 17.48 4.82 -5.21
C PHE A 92 17.15 5.48 -3.87
N LEU A 93 16.95 4.66 -2.84
CA LEU A 93 16.57 5.16 -1.52
C LEU A 93 17.73 5.92 -0.87
N PRO A 94 17.54 7.18 -0.43
CA PRO A 94 18.61 8.03 0.10
C PRO A 94 18.93 7.68 1.57
N PHE A 95 18.99 6.40 1.88
CA PHE A 95 19.26 5.88 3.22
C PHE A 95 20.44 4.91 3.20
N LYS A 96 21.16 4.84 4.32
CA LYS A 96 22.18 3.82 4.56
C LYS A 96 21.56 2.43 4.64
N ASP A 97 22.37 1.41 4.53
CA ASP A 97 21.95 0.03 4.74
C ASP A 97 21.48 -0.17 6.19
N GLN A 98 20.49 -1.04 6.36
CA GLN A 98 20.04 -1.52 7.67
C GLN A 98 19.60 -0.41 8.65
N VAL A 99 18.85 0.57 8.16
CA VAL A 99 18.32 1.69 8.95
C VAL A 99 16.95 1.38 9.55
N PHE A 100 16.05 0.75 8.78
CA PHE A 100 14.66 0.61 9.16
C PHE A 100 14.34 -0.73 9.79
N ASN A 101 13.45 -0.72 10.78
CA ASN A 101 12.83 -1.91 11.32
C ASN A 101 11.64 -2.36 10.45
N LEU A 102 10.97 -1.41 9.79
CA LEU A 102 9.77 -1.63 9.01
C LEU A 102 9.81 -0.78 7.73
N VAL A 103 9.45 -1.38 6.59
CA VAL A 103 9.08 -0.65 5.37
C VAL A 103 7.64 -1.00 5.01
N VAL A 104 6.81 0.00 4.84
CA VAL A 104 5.42 -0.15 4.36
C VAL A 104 5.31 0.53 3.00
N SER A 105 4.65 -0.12 2.05
CA SER A 105 4.38 0.46 0.74
C SER A 105 2.98 0.05 0.27
N ILE A 106 2.06 1.00 0.24
CA ILE A 106 0.65 0.74 -0.05
C ILE A 106 0.23 1.47 -1.33
N THR A 107 -0.31 0.71 -2.28
CA THR A 107 -0.79 1.20 -3.59
C THR A 107 0.24 2.01 -4.39
N MET A 108 1.53 1.69 -4.22
CA MET A 108 2.64 2.25 -5.00
C MET A 108 3.18 1.26 -6.04
N PHE A 109 3.31 -0.01 -5.66
CA PHE A 109 3.93 -1.04 -6.51
C PHE A 109 3.24 -1.21 -7.86
N GLU A 110 1.95 -0.88 -7.96
CA GLU A 110 1.19 -0.87 -9.20
C GLU A 110 1.81 0.02 -10.28
N PHE A 111 2.56 1.04 -9.88
CA PHE A 111 3.15 2.05 -10.77
C PHE A 111 4.65 1.85 -10.98
N ILE A 112 5.23 0.82 -10.38
CA ILE A 112 6.66 0.49 -10.49
C ILE A 112 6.91 -0.41 -11.72
N LYS A 113 7.77 0.06 -12.63
CA LYS A 113 8.13 -0.70 -13.84
C LYS A 113 9.07 -1.88 -13.54
N GLU A 114 10.05 -1.68 -12.67
CA GLU A 114 11.05 -2.67 -12.30
C GLU A 114 10.99 -3.02 -10.80
N PRO A 115 9.94 -3.74 -10.37
CA PRO A 115 9.69 -3.98 -8.93
C PRO A 115 10.82 -4.72 -8.22
N THR A 116 11.58 -5.54 -8.94
CA THR A 116 12.73 -6.27 -8.37
C THR A 116 13.83 -5.30 -7.91
N LYS A 117 14.05 -4.18 -8.61
CA LYS A 117 15.04 -3.17 -8.20
C LYS A 117 14.60 -2.49 -6.90
N VAL A 118 13.34 -2.09 -6.82
CA VAL A 118 12.77 -1.49 -5.60
C VAL A 118 12.82 -2.46 -4.42
N MET A 119 12.52 -3.75 -4.65
CA MET A 119 12.63 -4.76 -3.59
C MET A 119 14.06 -4.94 -3.07
N LYS A 120 15.08 -4.83 -3.93
CA LYS A 120 16.49 -4.86 -3.50
C LYS A 120 16.83 -3.65 -2.61
N GLU A 121 16.35 -2.46 -2.95
CA GLU A 121 16.53 -1.26 -2.13
C GLU A 121 15.82 -1.40 -0.77
N ILE A 122 14.57 -1.90 -0.76
CA ILE A 122 13.85 -2.19 0.48
C ILE A 122 14.63 -3.19 1.34
N TYR A 123 15.12 -4.27 0.73
CA TYR A 123 15.93 -5.26 1.44
C TYR A 123 17.22 -4.65 2.00
N ARG A 124 17.90 -3.81 1.22
CA ARG A 124 19.12 -3.12 1.64
C ARG A 124 18.90 -2.26 2.89
N VAL A 125 17.88 -1.41 2.87
CA VAL A 125 17.63 -0.46 3.95
C VAL A 125 17.01 -1.07 5.22
N LEU A 126 16.42 -2.28 5.12
CA LEU A 126 15.90 -3.00 6.28
C LEU A 126 17.02 -3.61 7.11
N LYS A 127 16.88 -3.53 8.44
CA LYS A 127 17.71 -4.26 9.41
C LYS A 127 17.48 -5.77 9.29
N PRO A 128 18.44 -6.63 9.69
CA PRO A 128 18.17 -8.04 9.93
C PRO A 128 16.96 -8.22 10.88
N GLY A 129 16.03 -9.11 10.53
CA GLY A 129 14.75 -9.28 11.25
C GLY A 129 13.73 -8.17 11.02
N GLY A 130 14.04 -7.18 10.17
CA GLY A 130 13.09 -6.13 9.77
C GLY A 130 12.01 -6.65 8.83
N GLU A 131 10.87 -5.96 8.80
CA GLU A 131 9.70 -6.38 8.03
C GLU A 131 9.41 -5.45 6.86
N VAL A 132 8.91 -6.03 5.77
CA VAL A 132 8.28 -5.30 4.68
C VAL A 132 6.81 -5.68 4.57
N LEU A 133 5.93 -4.67 4.40
CA LEU A 133 4.54 -4.85 4.03
C LEU A 133 4.26 -4.12 2.71
N ILE A 134 3.77 -4.87 1.72
CA ILE A 134 3.37 -4.30 0.43
C ILE A 134 1.89 -4.60 0.23
N GLY A 135 1.09 -3.55 0.12
CA GLY A 135 -0.33 -3.63 -0.19
C GLY A 135 -0.61 -3.14 -1.61
N THR A 136 -1.30 -3.95 -2.40
CA THR A 136 -1.63 -3.62 -3.80
C THR A 136 -3.04 -4.08 -4.17
N MET A 137 -3.54 -3.53 -5.28
CA MET A 137 -4.75 -4.06 -5.90
C MET A 137 -4.50 -5.46 -6.46
N ASN A 138 -5.44 -6.38 -6.19
CA ASN A 138 -5.33 -7.79 -6.57
C ASN A 138 -5.82 -8.03 -8.00
N GLY A 139 -4.93 -8.49 -8.87
CA GLY A 139 -5.23 -8.80 -10.27
C GLY A 139 -6.19 -10.01 -10.48
N ARG A 140 -6.50 -10.77 -9.43
CA ARG A 140 -7.47 -11.88 -9.47
C ARG A 140 -8.88 -11.48 -9.04
N SER A 141 -9.09 -10.25 -8.62
CA SER A 141 -10.40 -9.81 -8.13
C SER A 141 -11.34 -9.40 -9.27
N LEU A 142 -12.64 -9.58 -9.06
CA LEU A 142 -13.68 -9.04 -9.95
C LEU A 142 -13.61 -7.50 -10.05
N TRP A 143 -13.14 -6.85 -8.97
CA TRP A 143 -12.86 -5.42 -8.94
C TRP A 143 -11.84 -4.99 -10.00
N PHE A 144 -10.80 -5.81 -10.18
CA PHE A 144 -9.78 -5.57 -11.20
C PHE A 144 -10.40 -5.50 -12.59
N LEU A 145 -11.21 -6.50 -12.94
CA LEU A 145 -11.86 -6.56 -14.27
C LEU A 145 -12.71 -5.31 -14.50
N PHE A 146 -13.52 -4.93 -13.53
CA PHE A 146 -14.36 -3.74 -13.61
C PHE A 146 -13.55 -2.45 -13.77
N LYS A 147 -12.51 -2.23 -12.96
CA LYS A 147 -11.65 -1.04 -13.04
C LYS A 147 -10.88 -0.98 -14.34
N ARG A 148 -10.44 -2.11 -14.88
CA ARG A 148 -9.75 -2.18 -16.18
C ARG A 148 -10.67 -1.81 -17.32
N ILE A 149 -11.89 -2.31 -17.34
CA ILE A 149 -12.89 -1.93 -18.34
C ILE A 149 -13.20 -0.43 -18.25
N LYS A 150 -13.47 0.08 -17.04
CA LYS A 150 -13.72 1.51 -16.83
C LYS A 150 -12.55 2.40 -17.27
N SER A 151 -11.32 1.98 -17.09
CA SER A 151 -10.12 2.74 -17.48
C SER A 151 -9.93 2.86 -19.00
N LEU A 152 -10.67 2.11 -19.82
CA LEU A 152 -10.69 2.28 -21.27
C LEU A 152 -11.49 3.52 -21.69
N PHE A 153 -12.47 3.93 -20.88
CA PHE A 153 -13.38 5.03 -21.17
C PHE A 153 -13.10 6.31 -20.39
N VAL A 154 -12.42 6.20 -19.23
CA VAL A 154 -12.13 7.32 -18.33
C VAL A 154 -10.65 7.32 -17.98
N GLU A 155 -10.00 8.49 -18.03
CA GLU A 155 -8.61 8.63 -17.59
C GLU A 155 -8.52 8.43 -16.07
N THR A 156 -7.88 7.33 -15.67
CA THR A 156 -7.66 6.98 -14.28
C THR A 156 -6.22 6.48 -14.10
N ALA A 157 -5.70 6.54 -12.87
CA ALA A 157 -4.40 5.97 -12.54
C ALA A 157 -4.29 4.48 -12.94
N TYR A 158 -5.40 3.76 -12.91
CA TYR A 158 -5.46 2.32 -13.23
C TYR A 158 -5.14 1.99 -14.69
N ARG A 159 -5.17 2.95 -15.61
CA ARG A 159 -4.74 2.76 -17.00
C ARG A 159 -3.26 2.38 -17.11
N TYR A 160 -2.46 2.85 -16.17
CA TYR A 160 -1.01 2.64 -16.14
C TYR A 160 -0.57 1.68 -15.04
N ALA A 161 -1.52 1.18 -14.25
CA ALA A 161 -1.25 0.32 -13.12
C ALA A 161 -1.04 -1.15 -13.56
N ARG A 162 -0.03 -1.78 -12.97
CA ARG A 162 0.12 -3.24 -12.95
C ARG A 162 -0.55 -3.78 -11.69
N PHE A 163 -1.39 -4.77 -11.84
CA PHE A 163 -2.04 -5.44 -10.72
C PHE A 163 -1.31 -6.73 -10.39
N TYR A 164 -1.10 -6.98 -9.12
CA TYR A 164 -0.35 -8.13 -8.65
C TYR A 164 -1.27 -9.20 -8.10
N THR A 165 -0.94 -10.47 -8.37
CA THR A 165 -1.54 -11.59 -7.67
C THR A 165 -0.77 -11.89 -6.38
N PRO A 166 -1.38 -12.56 -5.38
CA PRO A 166 -0.66 -12.98 -4.17
C PRO A 166 0.59 -13.82 -4.47
N LYS A 167 0.54 -14.66 -5.52
CA LYS A 167 1.67 -15.49 -5.97
C LYS A 167 2.82 -14.64 -6.51
N GLU A 168 2.51 -13.60 -7.31
CA GLU A 168 3.54 -12.70 -7.84
C GLU A 168 4.22 -11.90 -6.74
N LEU A 169 3.45 -11.38 -5.75
CA LEU A 169 4.03 -10.68 -4.60
C LEU A 169 4.92 -11.60 -3.77
N LYS A 170 4.48 -12.83 -3.51
CA LYS A 170 5.29 -13.83 -2.81
C LYS A 170 6.60 -14.12 -3.54
N ASN A 171 6.53 -14.35 -4.86
CA ASN A 171 7.71 -14.60 -5.69
C ASN A 171 8.66 -13.38 -5.71
N LEU A 172 8.11 -12.16 -5.71
CA LEU A 172 8.89 -10.93 -5.68
C LEU A 172 9.70 -10.81 -4.38
N CYS A 173 9.06 -11.10 -3.24
CA CYS A 173 9.74 -11.14 -1.94
C CYS A 173 10.81 -12.25 -1.89
N GLN A 174 10.49 -13.46 -2.36
CA GLN A 174 11.45 -14.58 -2.38
C GLN A 174 12.69 -14.27 -3.22
N LYS A 175 12.51 -13.69 -4.41
CA LYS A 175 13.62 -13.29 -5.29
C LYS A 175 14.53 -12.21 -4.68
N ALA A 176 14.00 -11.38 -3.80
CA ALA A 176 14.77 -10.38 -3.08
C ALA A 176 15.45 -10.90 -1.80
N GLY A 177 15.23 -12.17 -1.42
CA GLY A 177 15.85 -12.79 -0.26
C GLY A 177 15.03 -12.79 1.03
N PHE A 178 13.78 -12.26 0.98
CA PHE A 178 12.88 -12.27 2.13
C PHE A 178 12.38 -13.66 2.50
N LYS A 179 12.14 -13.85 3.79
CA LYS A 179 11.64 -15.08 4.42
C LYS A 179 10.30 -14.85 5.11
N ASN A 180 9.73 -15.89 5.72
CA ASN A 180 8.49 -15.81 6.52
C ASN A 180 7.35 -15.04 5.83
N ILE A 181 7.15 -15.33 4.52
CA ILE A 181 6.26 -14.58 3.64
C ILE A 181 4.81 -15.01 3.86
N GLU A 182 3.98 -14.05 4.23
CA GLU A 182 2.54 -14.21 4.41
C GLU A 182 1.77 -13.29 3.45
N THR A 183 0.66 -13.78 2.88
CA THR A 183 -0.23 -12.96 2.04
C THR A 183 -1.64 -13.01 2.59
N ARG A 184 -2.32 -11.87 2.59
CA ARG A 184 -3.73 -11.71 2.97
C ARG A 184 -4.45 -10.78 2.02
N GLY A 185 -5.65 -11.16 1.61
CA GLY A 185 -6.52 -10.32 0.77
C GLY A 185 -7.78 -9.91 1.52
N ILE A 186 -8.37 -8.79 1.12
CA ILE A 186 -9.60 -8.25 1.70
C ILE A 186 -10.41 -7.50 0.65
N ILE A 187 -11.68 -7.21 0.95
CA ILE A 187 -12.66 -6.52 0.08
C ILE A 187 -13.06 -7.40 -1.10
N PHE A 188 -14.08 -8.22 -0.89
CA PHE A 188 -14.61 -9.14 -1.91
C PHE A 188 -15.71 -8.51 -2.76
N PHE A 189 -16.45 -7.56 -2.19
CA PHE A 189 -17.59 -6.95 -2.86
C PHE A 189 -17.25 -5.61 -3.49
N PRO A 190 -17.67 -5.40 -4.76
CA PRO A 190 -17.49 -4.11 -5.42
C PRO A 190 -18.30 -2.99 -4.74
N SER A 191 -17.82 -1.76 -4.83
CA SER A 191 -18.45 -0.57 -4.22
C SER A 191 -19.85 -0.24 -4.75
N PHE A 192 -20.21 -0.79 -5.91
CA PHE A 192 -21.54 -0.63 -6.49
C PHE A 192 -22.56 -1.68 -6.02
N PHE A 193 -22.15 -2.61 -5.13
CA PHE A 193 -23.07 -3.62 -4.61
C PHE A 193 -24.14 -2.96 -3.73
N PRO A 194 -25.45 -3.18 -4.02
CA PRO A 194 -26.52 -2.39 -3.43
C PRO A 194 -26.71 -2.60 -1.91
N PHE A 195 -26.19 -3.68 -1.34
CA PHE A 195 -26.32 -4.03 0.08
C PHE A 195 -24.99 -3.86 0.82
N THR A 196 -24.45 -2.64 0.86
CA THR A 196 -23.12 -2.35 1.42
C THR A 196 -22.93 -2.86 2.86
N GLN A 197 -23.90 -2.70 3.76
CA GLN A 197 -23.76 -3.19 5.16
C GLN A 197 -23.73 -4.72 5.26
N LEU A 198 -24.52 -5.42 4.45
CA LEU A 198 -24.50 -6.88 4.41
C LEU A 198 -23.21 -7.39 3.74
N ALA A 199 -22.78 -6.74 2.65
CA ALA A 199 -21.51 -7.02 2.00
C ALA A 199 -20.34 -6.89 2.97
N PHE A 200 -20.32 -5.88 3.82
CA PHE A 200 -19.30 -5.64 4.84
C PHE A 200 -19.26 -6.71 5.93
N LYS A 201 -20.42 -7.21 6.37
CA LYS A 201 -20.47 -8.34 7.31
C LYS A 201 -19.98 -9.64 6.66
N LEU A 202 -20.32 -9.85 5.38
CA LEU A 202 -19.88 -11.01 4.61
C LEU A 202 -18.39 -10.96 4.27
N ASP A 203 -17.83 -9.79 3.98
CA ASP A 203 -16.39 -9.60 3.72
C ASP A 203 -15.54 -10.16 4.86
N ARG A 204 -15.90 -9.92 6.12
CA ARG A 204 -15.17 -10.47 7.27
C ARG A 204 -15.20 -12.00 7.32
N LYS A 205 -16.33 -12.63 6.95
CA LYS A 205 -16.45 -14.10 6.91
C LYS A 205 -15.67 -14.65 5.71
N LEU A 206 -15.82 -14.05 4.54
CA LEU A 206 -15.14 -14.47 3.31
C LEU A 206 -13.62 -14.33 3.42
N ASN A 207 -13.12 -13.31 4.11
CA ASN A 207 -11.70 -13.12 4.35
C ASN A 207 -11.07 -14.30 5.14
N ARG A 208 -11.83 -14.96 6.01
CA ARG A 208 -11.35 -16.16 6.72
C ARG A 208 -11.22 -17.38 5.81
N ILE A 209 -12.08 -17.50 4.79
CA ILE A 209 -12.17 -18.66 3.90
C ILE A 209 -11.31 -18.44 2.64
N PHE A 210 -11.43 -17.26 2.02
CA PHE A 210 -10.81 -16.94 0.73
C PHE A 210 -9.68 -15.92 0.86
N LYS A 211 -8.68 -16.21 1.68
CA LYS A 211 -7.57 -15.32 2.11
C LYS A 211 -6.86 -14.53 1.00
N ASN A 212 -7.00 -14.92 -0.27
CA ASN A 212 -6.21 -14.39 -1.39
C ASN A 212 -7.04 -13.88 -2.58
N PHE A 213 -8.37 -13.76 -2.44
CA PHE A 213 -9.26 -13.38 -3.56
C PHE A 213 -9.85 -11.98 -3.45
N GLY A 214 -9.65 -11.27 -2.33
CA GLY A 214 -10.13 -9.90 -2.17
C GLY A 214 -9.54 -8.92 -3.17
N ALA A 215 -10.16 -7.76 -3.31
CA ALA A 215 -9.74 -6.70 -4.25
C ALA A 215 -8.41 -6.06 -3.88
N PHE A 216 -8.05 -6.09 -2.61
CA PHE A 216 -6.78 -5.62 -2.08
C PHE A 216 -6.02 -6.80 -1.46
N VAL A 217 -4.74 -6.88 -1.71
CA VAL A 217 -3.86 -7.92 -1.17
C VAL A 217 -2.62 -7.29 -0.53
N VAL A 218 -2.26 -7.81 0.62
CA VAL A 218 -1.04 -7.44 1.34
C VAL A 218 -0.12 -8.65 1.40
N VAL A 219 1.15 -8.43 1.13
CA VAL A 219 2.23 -9.35 1.48
C VAL A 219 3.03 -8.76 2.64
N ARG A 220 3.29 -9.58 3.65
CA ARG A 220 4.26 -9.34 4.72
C ARG A 220 5.42 -10.29 4.52
N ALA A 221 6.64 -9.80 4.68
CA ALA A 221 7.84 -10.64 4.62
C ALA A 221 8.91 -10.08 5.58
N GLU A 222 9.89 -10.92 5.94
CA GLU A 222 10.95 -10.63 6.90
C GLU A 222 12.32 -10.79 6.24
N LYS A 223 13.24 -9.87 6.54
CA LYS A 223 14.65 -9.93 6.10
C LYS A 223 15.47 -10.89 6.91
#